data_496df77ae6793f20148ecee60a213a79
#
_entry.id   496df77ae6793f20148ecee60a213a79
#
_cell.length_a   1.000
_cell.length_b   1.000
_cell.length_c   1.000
_cell.angle_alpha   90.00
_cell.angle_beta   90.00
_cell.angle_gamma   90.00
#
_symmetry.space_group_name_H-M   'P 1'
#
loop_
_entity.id
_entity.type
_entity.pdbx_description
1 polymer ?
#
loop_
_entity_poly.entity_id
_entity_poly.type
_entity_poly.pdbx_seq_one_letter_code
_entity_poly.pdbx_strand_id
1 'polypeptide(L)'
;MKRLLASVALLPLLVVACDNRPAAEAPAQPPAATAAVAAPSPDPAVAGFQHDPALDVFGYYFAQPPVQVGNWQLKSVNMGSPSDFAAWEDGKRPSNFGPFFLEFEDLTSPTAENELGQTYHTVSFRLLADSYRVNTREVIFRSRDPRVGEVVFSGLFDVDALKAAKAGGPGGEAKAVLTGGLQIGAEPVRNISFVFFAGD
;
A
#
# COMPACT_ATOMS: atom_id res chain seq x y z
N MET A 1 -15.76 20.66 -63.71
CA MET A 1 -15.17 21.69 -64.56
C MET A 1 -13.83 22.11 -63.95
N LYS A 2 -12.75 21.85 -64.73
CA LYS A 2 -11.51 22.63 -64.88
C LYS A 2 -10.76 23.05 -63.61
N ARG A 3 -9.48 22.94 -63.45
CA ARG A 3 -8.33 22.51 -64.28
C ARG A 3 -7.15 22.29 -63.32
N LEU A 4 -6.33 21.31 -63.67
CA LEU A 4 -4.88 21.16 -63.40
C LEU A 4 -4.07 22.48 -63.48
N LEU A 5 -3.04 22.58 -62.66
CA LEU A 5 -1.75 23.08 -63.10
C LEU A 5 -0.64 22.48 -62.25
N ALA A 6 0.24 21.79 -62.95
CA ALA A 6 1.52 21.27 -62.47
C ALA A 6 2.57 22.38 -62.53
N SER A 7 3.50 22.39 -61.58
CA SER A 7 4.76 23.12 -61.74
C SER A 7 5.91 22.27 -61.23
N VAL A 8 6.74 21.92 -62.19
CA VAL A 8 8.05 21.29 -62.07
C VAL A 8 9.08 22.42 -61.87
N ALA A 9 10.01 22.28 -60.94
CA ALA A 9 11.28 23.02 -60.93
C ALA A 9 12.30 22.23 -60.11
N LEU A 10 13.15 21.62 -60.77
CA LEU A 10 14.59 21.65 -60.99
C LEU A 10 15.49 21.70 -59.75
N LEU A 11 16.28 20.59 -59.60
CA LEU A 11 17.47 20.45 -58.74
C LEU A 11 18.60 21.43 -59.13
N PRO A 12 19.51 21.71 -58.14
CA PRO A 12 20.89 21.41 -58.42
C PRO A 12 21.53 20.47 -57.39
N LEU A 13 22.30 19.56 -57.92
CA LEU A 13 23.30 18.73 -57.23
C LEU A 13 24.43 19.65 -56.69
N LEU A 14 24.70 19.53 -55.41
CA LEU A 14 25.99 19.95 -54.85
C LEU A 14 26.62 18.74 -54.19
N VAL A 15 27.65 18.24 -54.84
CA VAL A 15 28.61 17.26 -54.33
C VAL A 15 29.54 18.01 -53.39
N VAL A 16 29.53 17.64 -52.09
CA VAL A 16 30.60 18.05 -51.17
C VAL A 16 31.23 16.80 -50.58
N ALA A 17 32.54 16.80 -50.65
CA ALA A 17 33.45 15.71 -50.38
C ALA A 17 33.38 15.13 -48.99
N CYS A 18 33.69 13.83 -48.95
CA CYS A 18 33.95 13.05 -47.75
C CYS A 18 35.08 13.65 -46.92
N ASP A 19 34.80 13.97 -45.66
CA ASP A 19 35.82 14.02 -44.63
C ASP A 19 35.48 12.94 -43.59
N ASN A 20 36.24 11.86 -43.71
CA ASN A 20 36.07 10.65 -42.88
C ASN A 20 36.92 10.80 -41.62
N ARG A 21 36.40 11.53 -40.61
CA ARG A 21 36.99 11.52 -39.28
C ARG A 21 36.14 10.61 -38.39
N PRO A 22 36.72 9.58 -37.76
CA PRO A 22 36.01 8.83 -36.76
C PRO A 22 35.71 9.75 -35.54
N ALA A 23 34.48 10.08 -35.34
CA ALA A 23 34.04 10.71 -34.12
C ALA A 23 34.30 9.75 -32.95
N ALA A 24 35.10 10.21 -32.01
CA ALA A 24 35.30 9.49 -30.75
C ALA A 24 33.94 9.25 -30.07
N GLU A 25 33.62 7.99 -29.95
CA GLU A 25 32.46 7.51 -29.25
C GLU A 25 32.57 7.95 -27.79
N ALA A 26 31.73 8.90 -27.37
CA ALA A 26 31.59 9.26 -25.97
C ALA A 26 31.08 8.03 -25.23
N PRO A 27 31.67 7.69 -24.08
CA PRO A 27 31.17 6.52 -23.30
C PRO A 27 29.71 6.73 -22.93
N ALA A 28 28.88 5.82 -23.41
CA ALA A 28 27.46 5.76 -23.03
C ALA A 28 27.34 5.70 -21.51
N GLN A 29 26.79 6.75 -20.93
CA GLN A 29 26.43 6.75 -19.51
C GLN A 29 25.42 5.61 -19.28
N PRO A 30 25.65 4.70 -18.31
CA PRO A 30 24.66 3.71 -17.99
C PRO A 30 23.36 4.41 -17.58
N PRO A 31 22.18 3.89 -17.96
CA PRO A 31 20.93 4.46 -17.49
C PRO A 31 20.96 4.47 -15.97
N ALA A 32 20.70 5.62 -15.37
CA ALA A 32 20.56 5.78 -13.94
C ALA A 32 19.54 4.74 -13.47
N ALA A 33 20.01 3.74 -12.75
CA ALA A 33 19.15 2.78 -12.09
C ALA A 33 18.23 3.58 -11.16
N THR A 34 16.96 3.66 -11.52
CA THR A 34 15.92 4.14 -10.62
C THR A 34 16.08 3.30 -9.35
N ALA A 35 16.54 3.91 -8.28
CA ALA A 35 16.66 3.25 -7.00
C ALA A 35 15.25 2.79 -6.60
N ALA A 36 14.97 1.50 -6.79
CA ALA A 36 13.81 0.88 -6.20
C ALA A 36 13.93 1.13 -4.70
N VAL A 37 13.02 1.89 -4.13
CA VAL A 37 12.89 2.05 -2.68
C VAL A 37 12.70 0.63 -2.16
N ALA A 38 13.73 0.08 -1.57
CA ALA A 38 13.65 -1.25 -0.95
C ALA A 38 12.58 -1.17 0.12
N ALA A 39 11.54 -2.00 -0.01
CA ALA A 39 10.57 -2.17 1.06
C ALA A 39 11.37 -2.50 2.33
N PRO A 40 11.08 -1.85 3.47
CA PRO A 40 11.80 -2.10 4.70
C PRO A 40 11.72 -3.60 5.01
N SER A 41 12.87 -4.24 5.15
CA SER A 41 12.93 -5.61 5.65
C SER A 41 12.31 -5.61 7.05
N PRO A 42 11.43 -6.56 7.39
CA PRO A 42 10.81 -6.59 8.70
C PRO A 42 11.90 -6.67 9.77
N ASP A 43 11.96 -5.65 10.64
CA ASP A 43 12.87 -5.66 11.77
C ASP A 43 12.47 -6.81 12.72
N PRO A 44 13.34 -7.81 12.94
CA PRO A 44 13.03 -8.94 13.82
C PRO A 44 12.88 -8.54 15.31
N ALA A 45 13.20 -7.29 15.67
CA ALA A 45 13.37 -6.87 17.05
C ALA A 45 12.16 -6.14 17.67
N VAL A 46 10.97 -6.09 17.01
CA VAL A 46 9.80 -5.49 17.65
C VAL A 46 9.21 -6.46 18.67
N ALA A 47 9.60 -6.28 19.93
CA ALA A 47 8.99 -6.95 21.07
C ALA A 47 8.05 -5.98 21.78
N GLY A 48 6.85 -6.47 22.12
CA GLY A 48 5.86 -5.71 22.87
C GLY A 48 4.97 -4.80 22.03
N PHE A 49 4.36 -3.84 22.68
CA PHE A 49 3.34 -2.97 22.12
C PHE A 49 3.75 -1.53 22.34
N GLN A 50 3.83 -0.75 21.26
CA GLN A 50 4.27 0.65 21.32
C GLN A 50 3.50 1.49 20.30
N HIS A 51 2.80 2.52 20.77
CA HIS A 51 2.16 3.52 19.93
C HIS A 51 2.59 4.93 20.37
N ASP A 52 2.85 5.81 19.40
CA ASP A 52 3.07 7.24 19.68
C ASP A 52 1.73 7.92 20.01
N PRO A 53 1.49 8.33 21.28
CA PRO A 53 0.21 8.90 21.68
C PRO A 53 -0.15 10.22 20.98
N ALA A 54 0.82 10.89 20.35
CA ALA A 54 0.58 12.09 19.55
C ALA A 54 0.09 11.79 18.13
N LEU A 55 0.15 10.51 17.70
CA LEU A 55 -0.26 10.07 16.37
C LEU A 55 -1.66 9.43 16.42
N ASP A 56 -2.68 10.16 15.96
CA ASP A 56 -4.03 9.60 15.82
C ASP A 56 -4.17 8.86 14.49
N VAL A 57 -4.13 7.53 14.58
CA VAL A 57 -4.30 6.60 13.44
C VAL A 57 -5.68 5.91 13.44
N PHE A 58 -6.62 6.34 14.27
CA PHE A 58 -7.94 5.71 14.33
C PHE A 58 -8.61 5.63 12.97
N GLY A 59 -9.05 4.41 12.58
CA GLY A 59 -9.79 4.16 11.35
C GLY A 59 -9.47 2.83 10.68
N TYR A 60 -10.01 2.68 9.47
CA TYR A 60 -9.88 1.51 8.60
C TYR A 60 -9.00 1.84 7.41
N TYR A 61 -8.17 0.90 6.99
CA TYR A 61 -7.25 1.07 5.89
C TYR A 61 -7.42 -0.08 4.91
N PHE A 62 -7.81 0.23 3.68
CA PHE A 62 -8.10 -0.75 2.64
C PHE A 62 -6.95 -0.81 1.64
N ALA A 63 -6.45 -2.01 1.39
CA ALA A 63 -5.35 -2.24 0.46
C ALA A 63 -5.75 -1.98 -1.00
N GLN A 64 -4.88 -1.33 -1.74
CA GLN A 64 -5.01 -1.12 -3.18
C GLN A 64 -3.69 -1.46 -3.89
N PRO A 65 -3.70 -2.47 -4.78
CA PRO A 65 -4.80 -3.40 -5.05
C PRO A 65 -5.12 -4.31 -3.85
N PRO A 66 -6.25 -5.05 -3.88
CA PRO A 66 -6.56 -6.05 -2.85
C PRO A 66 -5.45 -7.08 -2.68
N VAL A 67 -5.20 -7.49 -1.45
CA VAL A 67 -4.18 -8.49 -1.09
C VAL A 67 -4.87 -9.82 -0.78
N GLN A 68 -4.48 -10.86 -1.52
CA GLN A 68 -5.02 -12.21 -1.35
C GLN A 68 -3.88 -13.22 -1.22
N VAL A 69 -4.02 -14.16 -0.28
CA VAL A 69 -3.13 -15.32 -0.13
C VAL A 69 -4.00 -16.57 0.07
N GLY A 70 -3.89 -17.52 -0.85
CA GLY A 70 -4.79 -18.67 -0.89
C GLY A 70 -6.25 -18.23 -0.99
N ASN A 71 -7.08 -18.73 -0.07
CA ASN A 71 -8.51 -18.37 0.00
C ASN A 71 -8.76 -17.08 0.80
N TRP A 72 -7.76 -16.54 1.48
CA TRP A 72 -7.92 -15.40 2.38
C TRP A 72 -7.57 -14.09 1.70
N GLN A 73 -8.47 -13.14 1.77
CA GLN A 73 -8.25 -11.76 1.35
C GLN A 73 -8.12 -10.86 2.57
N LEU A 74 -7.11 -9.99 2.58
CA LEU A 74 -7.04 -8.89 3.54
C LEU A 74 -8.18 -7.91 3.26
N LYS A 75 -9.16 -7.90 4.15
CA LYS A 75 -10.31 -7.01 4.05
C LYS A 75 -9.93 -5.59 4.48
N SER A 76 -9.28 -5.47 5.63
CA SER A 76 -8.82 -4.18 6.15
C SER A 76 -7.70 -4.33 7.17
N VAL A 77 -6.93 -3.28 7.31
CA VAL A 77 -6.07 -3.00 8.46
C VAL A 77 -6.83 -2.03 9.35
N ASN A 78 -6.94 -2.32 10.64
CA ASN A 78 -7.77 -1.58 11.58
C ASN A 78 -6.92 -1.05 12.71
N MET A 79 -7.07 0.23 13.02
CA MET A 79 -6.36 0.88 14.12
C MET A 79 -7.33 1.63 15.02
N GLY A 80 -7.16 1.44 16.31
CA GLY A 80 -7.95 2.07 17.36
C GLY A 80 -7.52 3.52 17.63
N SER A 81 -8.23 4.15 18.55
CA SER A 81 -7.88 5.47 19.04
C SER A 81 -6.61 5.44 19.92
N PRO A 82 -5.95 6.59 20.16
CA PRO A 82 -4.83 6.64 21.10
C PRO A 82 -5.16 6.10 22.50
N SER A 83 -6.41 6.24 22.96
CA SER A 83 -6.86 5.67 24.24
C SER A 83 -6.98 4.13 24.22
N ASP A 84 -7.32 3.54 23.06
CA ASP A 84 -7.35 2.08 22.90
C ASP A 84 -5.95 1.51 22.95
N PHE A 85 -4.99 2.16 22.28
CA PHE A 85 -3.59 1.79 22.34
C PHE A 85 -3.05 1.87 23.78
N ALA A 86 -3.28 2.98 24.47
CA ALA A 86 -2.87 3.16 25.86
C ALA A 86 -3.45 2.10 26.79
N ALA A 87 -4.73 1.79 26.67
CA ALA A 87 -5.38 0.76 27.47
C ALA A 87 -4.77 -0.64 27.22
N TRP A 88 -4.45 -0.96 25.97
CA TRP A 88 -3.85 -2.23 25.59
C TRP A 88 -2.40 -2.34 26.12
N GLU A 89 -1.63 -1.29 26.02
CA GLU A 89 -0.25 -1.21 26.50
C GLU A 89 -0.19 -1.29 28.03
N ASP A 90 -1.19 -0.74 28.73
CA ASP A 90 -1.41 -0.88 30.19
C ASP A 90 -1.90 -2.27 30.61
N GLY A 91 -2.05 -3.23 29.67
CA GLY A 91 -2.42 -4.60 29.98
C GLY A 91 -3.94 -4.92 29.95
N LYS A 92 -4.81 -3.98 29.55
CA LYS A 92 -6.24 -4.22 29.35
C LYS A 92 -6.46 -4.84 27.97
N ARG A 93 -6.32 -6.18 27.87
CA ARG A 93 -6.27 -6.92 26.61
C ARG A 93 -7.43 -7.92 26.50
N PRO A 94 -8.64 -7.49 26.07
CA PRO A 94 -9.72 -8.41 25.78
C PRO A 94 -9.37 -9.32 24.58
N SER A 95 -9.86 -10.54 24.59
CA SER A 95 -9.51 -11.55 23.59
C SER A 95 -10.12 -11.33 22.20
N ASN A 96 -11.13 -10.48 22.11
CA ASN A 96 -11.88 -10.23 20.87
C ASN A 96 -11.64 -8.85 20.24
N PHE A 97 -10.81 -8.02 20.86
CA PHE A 97 -10.50 -6.68 20.39
C PHE A 97 -9.05 -6.31 20.73
N GLY A 98 -8.39 -5.65 19.81
CA GLY A 98 -7.08 -5.01 20.01
C GLY A 98 -7.02 -3.71 19.23
N PRO A 99 -6.16 -2.76 19.63
CA PRO A 99 -6.06 -1.46 18.97
C PRO A 99 -5.39 -1.54 17.59
N PHE A 100 -4.79 -2.68 17.25
CA PHE A 100 -4.24 -2.95 15.94
C PHE A 100 -4.55 -4.40 15.55
N PHE A 101 -5.33 -4.57 14.50
CA PHE A 101 -5.66 -5.89 13.97
C PHE A 101 -5.85 -5.85 12.45
N LEU A 102 -5.66 -6.99 11.82
CA LEU A 102 -5.96 -7.22 10.42
C LEU A 102 -7.24 -8.05 10.31
N GLU A 103 -8.15 -7.67 9.45
CA GLU A 103 -9.34 -8.46 9.16
C GLU A 103 -9.17 -9.18 7.83
N PHE A 104 -9.40 -10.50 7.84
CA PHE A 104 -9.38 -11.35 6.66
C PHE A 104 -10.75 -11.93 6.41
N GLU A 105 -11.10 -12.11 5.13
CA GLU A 105 -12.31 -12.83 4.71
C GLU A 105 -11.96 -14.02 3.81
N ASP A 106 -12.75 -15.10 3.93
CA ASP A 106 -12.60 -16.30 3.09
C ASP A 106 -13.41 -16.16 1.82
N LEU A 107 -12.72 -15.97 0.70
CA LEU A 107 -13.32 -15.80 -0.63
C LEU A 107 -14.05 -17.06 -1.13
N THR A 108 -13.86 -18.20 -0.48
CA THR A 108 -14.57 -19.46 -0.81
C THR A 108 -15.83 -19.66 0.02
N SER A 109 -16.05 -18.82 1.04
CA SER A 109 -17.24 -18.90 1.88
C SER A 109 -18.49 -18.41 1.14
N PRO A 110 -19.70 -18.82 1.58
CA PRO A 110 -20.93 -18.27 1.04
C PRO A 110 -20.96 -16.75 1.13
N THR A 111 -21.65 -16.14 0.18
CA THR A 111 -21.87 -14.70 0.19
C THR A 111 -23.24 -14.35 0.76
N ALA A 112 -23.37 -13.16 1.34
CA ALA A 112 -24.62 -12.53 1.75
C ALA A 112 -24.63 -11.07 1.30
N GLU A 113 -25.79 -10.45 1.34
CA GLU A 113 -25.95 -9.01 1.09
C GLU A 113 -26.23 -8.28 2.40
N ASN A 114 -25.64 -7.10 2.59
CA ASN A 114 -25.98 -6.22 3.69
C ASN A 114 -27.22 -5.36 3.36
N GLU A 115 -27.67 -4.54 4.30
CA GLU A 115 -28.83 -3.64 4.13
C GLU A 115 -28.68 -2.62 2.99
N LEU A 116 -27.44 -2.36 2.55
CA LEU A 116 -27.11 -1.46 1.44
C LEU A 116 -27.01 -2.19 0.10
N GLY A 117 -27.31 -3.50 0.03
CA GLY A 117 -27.21 -4.32 -1.17
C GLY A 117 -25.76 -4.67 -1.57
N GLN A 118 -24.81 -4.51 -0.66
CA GLN A 118 -23.41 -4.88 -0.90
C GLN A 118 -23.20 -6.35 -0.55
N THR A 119 -22.61 -7.09 -1.47
CA THR A 119 -22.24 -8.49 -1.27
C THR A 119 -20.98 -8.59 -0.43
N TYR A 120 -20.96 -9.49 0.55
CA TYR A 120 -19.79 -9.81 1.37
C TYR A 120 -19.68 -11.30 1.61
N HIS A 121 -18.48 -11.79 1.90
CA HIS A 121 -18.22 -13.17 2.31
C HIS A 121 -18.59 -13.37 3.80
N THR A 122 -19.29 -14.47 4.12
CA THR A 122 -19.85 -14.69 5.47
C THR A 122 -18.83 -15.17 6.49
N VAL A 123 -17.66 -15.65 6.05
CA VAL A 123 -16.60 -16.09 6.96
C VAL A 123 -15.47 -15.08 6.94
N SER A 124 -15.21 -14.48 8.08
CA SER A 124 -14.07 -13.58 8.33
C SER A 124 -13.45 -13.85 9.69
N PHE A 125 -12.23 -13.33 9.89
CA PHE A 125 -11.60 -13.33 11.21
C PHE A 125 -10.72 -12.10 11.41
N ARG A 126 -10.54 -11.75 12.68
CA ARG A 126 -9.64 -10.71 13.11
C ARG A 126 -8.35 -11.32 13.63
N LEU A 127 -7.25 -10.91 13.08
CA LEU A 127 -5.90 -11.24 13.52
C LEU A 127 -5.40 -10.12 14.41
N LEU A 128 -5.40 -10.32 15.72
CA LEU A 128 -4.90 -9.36 16.69
C LEU A 128 -3.38 -9.38 16.70
N ALA A 129 -2.75 -8.25 17.01
CA ALA A 129 -1.29 -8.17 17.10
C ALA A 129 -0.74 -8.95 18.31
N ASP A 130 0.30 -9.76 18.08
CA ASP A 130 1.16 -10.30 19.13
C ASP A 130 2.20 -9.25 19.58
N SER A 131 2.57 -8.36 18.65
CA SER A 131 3.36 -7.17 18.92
C SER A 131 3.14 -6.11 17.83
N TYR A 132 3.33 -4.85 18.19
CA TYR A 132 3.30 -3.75 17.22
C TYR A 132 4.20 -2.59 17.63
N ARG A 133 4.56 -1.79 16.61
CA ARG A 133 5.10 -0.45 16.78
C ARG A 133 4.41 0.47 15.79
N VAL A 134 3.86 1.58 16.27
CA VAL A 134 3.15 2.58 15.46
C VAL A 134 3.66 3.98 15.83
N ASN A 135 4.35 4.62 14.92
CA ASN A 135 4.82 5.99 15.08
C ASN A 135 4.96 6.69 13.71
N THR A 136 5.43 7.92 13.69
CA THR A 136 5.59 8.73 12.47
C THR A 136 6.66 8.23 11.51
N ARG A 137 7.50 7.26 11.90
CA ARG A 137 8.62 6.73 11.10
C ARG A 137 8.39 5.30 10.63
N GLU A 138 7.53 4.56 11.33
CA GLU A 138 7.27 3.16 11.00
C GLU A 138 5.95 2.67 11.58
N VAL A 139 5.35 1.72 10.89
CA VAL A 139 4.22 0.92 11.36
C VAL A 139 4.62 -0.52 11.22
N ILE A 140 4.72 -1.24 12.33
CA ILE A 140 5.05 -2.67 12.34
C ILE A 140 3.96 -3.41 13.09
N PHE A 141 3.52 -4.51 12.52
CA PHE A 141 2.57 -5.47 13.11
C PHE A 141 3.14 -6.87 12.97
N ARG A 142 3.01 -7.67 14.00
CA ARG A 142 3.34 -9.10 13.97
C ARG A 142 2.25 -9.89 14.65
N SER A 143 1.90 -10.99 14.04
CA SER A 143 1.01 -11.98 14.63
C SER A 143 1.15 -13.32 13.94
N ARG A 144 0.44 -14.33 14.47
CA ARG A 144 0.39 -15.66 13.89
C ARG A 144 -1.00 -16.27 14.06
N ASP A 145 -1.50 -16.88 13.00
CA ASP A 145 -2.76 -17.62 13.00
C ASP A 145 -2.61 -18.91 12.18
N PRO A 146 -3.20 -20.05 12.61
CA PRO A 146 -3.13 -21.31 11.87
C PRO A 146 -3.64 -21.24 10.42
N ARG A 147 -4.57 -20.31 10.11
CA ARG A 147 -5.18 -20.15 8.78
C ARG A 147 -4.27 -19.50 7.78
N VAL A 148 -3.42 -18.56 8.21
CA VAL A 148 -2.59 -17.74 7.33
C VAL A 148 -1.10 -17.79 7.67
N GLY A 149 -0.72 -18.47 8.77
CA GLY A 149 0.66 -18.57 9.23
C GLY A 149 1.13 -17.32 9.97
N GLU A 150 2.42 -17.05 9.91
CA GLU A 150 3.01 -15.82 10.44
C GLU A 150 2.63 -14.64 9.54
N VAL A 151 2.20 -13.55 10.16
CA VAL A 151 1.85 -12.31 9.45
C VAL A 151 2.70 -11.17 9.99
N VAL A 152 3.43 -10.52 9.09
CA VAL A 152 4.26 -9.35 9.40
C VAL A 152 3.87 -8.25 8.43
N PHE A 153 3.36 -7.14 8.96
CA PHE A 153 3.19 -5.90 8.21
C PHE A 153 4.29 -4.91 8.60
N SER A 154 4.83 -4.23 7.61
CA SER A 154 5.80 -3.14 7.80
C SER A 154 5.47 -2.03 6.82
N GLY A 155 5.26 -0.82 7.34
CA GLY A 155 4.84 0.32 6.53
C GLY A 155 5.18 1.67 7.13
N LEU A 156 4.72 2.71 6.43
CA LEU A 156 4.93 4.11 6.78
C LEU A 156 3.67 4.91 6.46
N PHE A 157 3.24 5.74 7.40
CA PHE A 157 2.19 6.73 7.16
C PHE A 157 2.71 7.95 6.40
N ASP A 158 1.93 8.40 5.41
CA ASP A 158 1.92 9.79 5.01
C ASP A 158 0.99 10.53 5.99
N VAL A 159 1.59 11.11 7.04
CA VAL A 159 0.86 11.75 8.14
C VAL A 159 0.03 12.94 7.67
N ASP A 160 0.53 13.69 6.69
CA ASP A 160 -0.19 14.85 6.15
C ASP A 160 -1.37 14.41 5.29
N ALA A 161 -1.18 13.36 4.45
CA ALA A 161 -2.28 12.76 3.71
C ALA A 161 -3.35 12.16 4.65
N LEU A 162 -2.94 11.50 5.74
CA LEU A 162 -3.88 10.97 6.75
C LEU A 162 -4.68 12.08 7.43
N LYS A 163 -4.03 13.15 7.84
CA LYS A 163 -4.71 14.33 8.42
C LYS A 163 -5.72 14.95 7.45
N ALA A 164 -5.32 15.08 6.17
CA ALA A 164 -6.21 15.60 5.13
C ALA A 164 -7.41 14.67 4.88
N ALA A 165 -7.19 13.34 4.83
CA ALA A 165 -8.26 12.37 4.67
C ALA A 165 -9.26 12.40 5.84
N LYS A 166 -8.77 12.51 7.08
CA LYS A 166 -9.63 12.66 8.27
C LYS A 166 -10.43 13.96 8.27
N ALA A 167 -9.87 15.04 7.78
CA ALA A 167 -10.55 16.35 7.69
C ALA A 167 -11.56 16.43 6.54
N GLY A 168 -11.37 15.64 5.48
CA GLY A 168 -12.18 15.73 4.24
C GLY A 168 -13.57 15.10 4.33
N GLY A 169 -13.85 14.32 5.37
CA GLY A 169 -15.14 13.64 5.53
C GLY A 169 -15.42 12.55 4.47
N PRO A 170 -16.61 11.95 4.49
CA PRO A 170 -16.97 10.90 3.55
C PRO A 170 -17.08 11.44 2.11
N GLY A 171 -16.49 10.71 1.14
CA GLY A 171 -16.54 11.06 -0.29
C GLY A 171 -15.34 11.85 -0.82
N GLY A 172 -14.30 12.07 -0.03
CA GLY A 172 -13.03 12.63 -0.49
C GLY A 172 -12.29 11.69 -1.46
N GLU A 173 -11.33 12.22 -2.22
CA GLU A 173 -10.45 11.39 -3.07
C GLU A 173 -9.77 10.30 -2.23
N ALA A 174 -9.85 9.05 -2.71
CA ALA A 174 -9.20 7.90 -2.10
C ALA A 174 -7.69 7.94 -2.34
N LYS A 175 -6.99 8.78 -1.58
CA LYS A 175 -5.53 8.91 -1.62
C LYS A 175 -4.89 7.92 -0.67
N ALA A 176 -3.75 7.35 -1.07
CA ALA A 176 -2.96 6.50 -0.19
C ALA A 176 -2.43 7.30 1.01
N VAL A 177 -2.69 6.78 2.22
CA VAL A 177 -2.24 7.39 3.48
C VAL A 177 -1.24 6.51 4.24
N LEU A 178 -1.16 5.25 3.87
CA LEU A 178 -0.24 4.27 4.43
C LEU A 178 0.31 3.43 3.29
N THR A 179 1.61 3.20 3.27
CA THR A 179 2.27 2.34 2.28
C THR A 179 3.14 1.33 2.99
N GLY A 180 3.29 0.13 2.42
CA GLY A 180 4.12 -0.88 3.06
C GLY A 180 4.20 -2.19 2.32
N GLY A 181 4.64 -3.20 3.06
CA GLY A 181 4.69 -4.59 2.65
C GLY A 181 4.06 -5.49 3.71
N LEU A 182 3.51 -6.60 3.26
CA LEU A 182 2.88 -7.60 4.09
C LEU A 182 3.48 -8.96 3.75
N GLN A 183 3.92 -9.70 4.75
CA GLN A 183 4.24 -11.11 4.62
C GLN A 183 3.13 -11.92 5.27
N ILE A 184 2.58 -12.89 4.56
CA ILE A 184 1.55 -13.81 5.04
C ILE A 184 2.05 -15.23 4.82
N GLY A 185 2.41 -15.92 5.90
CA GLY A 185 3.12 -17.20 5.80
C GLY A 185 4.43 -17.05 5.03
N ALA A 186 4.57 -17.77 3.93
CA ALA A 186 5.75 -17.69 3.05
C ALA A 186 5.61 -16.64 1.94
N GLU A 187 4.44 -16.00 1.77
CA GLU A 187 4.13 -15.13 0.64
C GLU A 187 4.39 -13.65 0.98
N PRO A 188 5.40 -13.02 0.38
CA PRO A 188 5.64 -11.58 0.54
C PRO A 188 4.82 -10.79 -0.48
N VAL A 189 4.05 -9.83 -0.01
CA VAL A 189 3.36 -8.83 -0.83
C VAL A 189 4.00 -7.46 -0.59
N ARG A 190 4.51 -6.82 -1.64
CA ARG A 190 5.26 -5.57 -1.56
C ARG A 190 4.52 -4.42 -2.23
N ASN A 191 4.88 -3.20 -1.84
CA ASN A 191 4.37 -1.97 -2.46
C ASN A 191 2.84 -1.86 -2.39
N ILE A 192 2.28 -2.19 -1.23
CA ILE A 192 0.85 -2.05 -0.99
C ILE A 192 0.58 -0.61 -0.58
N SER A 193 -0.39 0.01 -1.22
CA SER A 193 -0.96 1.29 -0.80
C SER A 193 -2.26 1.06 -0.07
N PHE A 194 -2.53 1.85 0.96
CA PHE A 194 -3.77 1.77 1.71
C PHE A 194 -4.47 3.12 1.71
N VAL A 195 -5.76 3.09 1.43
CA VAL A 195 -6.65 4.25 1.53
C VAL A 195 -7.39 4.22 2.86
N PHE A 196 -7.65 5.40 3.39
CA PHE A 196 -8.29 5.60 4.69
C PHE A 196 -9.82 5.62 4.56
N PHE A 197 -10.49 5.07 5.58
CA PHE A 197 -11.92 5.20 5.80
C PHE A 197 -12.19 5.40 7.30
N ALA A 198 -12.97 6.41 7.63
CA ALA A 198 -13.25 6.77 9.03
C ALA A 198 -14.22 5.80 9.72
N GLY A 199 -14.96 5.02 8.96
CA GLY A 199 -16.15 4.30 9.42
C GLY A 199 -17.41 5.15 9.26
N ASP A 200 -18.56 4.51 9.37
CA ASP A 200 -19.89 5.15 9.37
C ASP A 200 -20.33 5.48 10.79
#